data_4c8a9d098e073375ee5475d561138787
#
_entry.id   4c8a9d098e073375ee5475d561138787
#
_cell.length_a   1.000
_cell.length_b   1.000
_cell.length_c   1.000
_cell.angle_alpha   90.00
_cell.angle_beta   90.00
_cell.angle_gamma   90.00
#
_symmetry.space_group_name_H-M   'P 1'
#
loop_
_entity.id
_entity.type
_entity.pdbx_description
1 polymer ?
#
loop_
_entity_poly.entity_id
_entity_poly.type
_entity_poly.pdbx_seq_one_letter_code
_entity_poly.pdbx_strand_id
1 'polypeptide(L)'
;MCVLILPGCADKAADSAGSAAAVAPAAAPSPAPAASATPAGSPGQPIALRAAGNEPGWRVDLTATELVLTTLDGEIRAGAPTIDATSEPGAVTYVAAGEKGEITVKVVDQRCVDSMSGMPHPQQVRVRVDDRELSGCGGDPASLLHGPEWRVAEIGAAAIVKDSVVTLGFGTDGMLSGSSSCNRFMAAYALTGEGMSIKPGAGSMMMCEEPLMAQEGKFLALLATVNRFEIAPDGALHLKAADGQSIRATR
;
A
#
# COMPACT_ATOMS: atom_id res chain seq x y z
N MET A 1 -2.41 14.81 -79.13
CA MET A 1 -3.20 15.63 -80.04
C MET A 1 -4.22 16.41 -79.25
N CYS A 2 -4.05 17.70 -79.23
CA CYS A 2 -4.98 18.82 -78.90
C CYS A 2 -5.50 18.92 -77.48
N VAL A 3 -5.26 19.95 -76.84
CA VAL A 3 -5.19 21.39 -76.84
C VAL A 3 -6.12 21.93 -75.76
N LEU A 4 -5.48 22.61 -74.77
CA LEU A 4 -5.72 23.94 -74.24
C LEU A 4 -7.19 24.43 -74.10
N ILE A 5 -7.58 25.02 -72.99
CA ILE A 5 -7.76 26.45 -72.81
C ILE A 5 -8.21 26.76 -71.34
N LEU A 6 -7.49 27.62 -70.63
CA LEU A 6 -7.96 28.55 -69.60
C LEU A 6 -8.59 29.79 -70.34
N PRO A 7 -9.41 30.68 -69.80
CA PRO A 7 -9.14 31.47 -68.59
C PRO A 7 -10.40 31.96 -67.82
N GLY A 8 -10.20 32.71 -66.74
CA GLY A 8 -10.97 33.89 -66.43
C GLY A 8 -11.17 34.27 -65.00
N CYS A 9 -10.49 35.29 -64.56
CA CYS A 9 -10.71 36.02 -63.31
C CYS A 9 -12.09 36.65 -63.21
N ALA A 10 -12.64 36.77 -62.03
CA ALA A 10 -13.32 38.01 -61.59
C ALA A 10 -13.52 38.03 -60.08
N ASP A 11 -12.99 39.05 -59.45
CA ASP A 11 -13.28 39.56 -58.15
C ASP A 11 -14.76 39.86 -57.93
N LYS A 12 -15.27 39.57 -56.75
CA LYS A 12 -16.25 40.46 -56.12
C LYS A 12 -16.29 40.31 -54.62
N ALA A 13 -15.83 41.25 -53.89
CA ALA A 13 -16.09 41.50 -52.51
C ALA A 13 -17.59 41.75 -52.27
N ALA A 14 -18.12 41.18 -51.19
CA ALA A 14 -19.31 41.72 -50.55
C ALA A 14 -19.33 41.28 -49.09
N ASP A 15 -19.20 42.23 -48.24
CA ASP A 15 -19.66 42.38 -46.87
C ASP A 15 -20.85 41.51 -46.48
N SER A 16 -20.82 40.93 -45.26
CA SER A 16 -21.92 41.10 -44.33
C SER A 16 -21.80 40.31 -43.07
N ALA A 17 -21.80 41.04 -41.99
CA ALA A 17 -22.51 40.76 -40.74
C ALA A 17 -22.21 39.51 -39.95
N GLY A 18 -21.61 39.78 -38.81
CA GLY A 18 -21.43 38.87 -37.68
C GLY A 18 -22.73 38.21 -37.19
N SER A 19 -22.57 36.96 -36.89
CA SER A 19 -23.44 36.29 -35.92
C SER A 19 -22.55 35.75 -34.84
N ALA A 20 -22.49 36.43 -33.72
CA ALA A 20 -21.88 35.98 -32.50
C ALA A 20 -22.73 34.83 -31.95
N ALA A 21 -22.29 33.61 -32.19
CA ALA A 21 -22.82 32.47 -31.46
C ALA A 21 -22.30 32.54 -30.02
N ALA A 22 -23.22 32.79 -29.11
CA ALA A 22 -22.96 32.73 -27.66
C ALA A 22 -22.50 31.32 -27.28
N VAL A 23 -21.25 31.22 -26.89
CA VAL A 23 -20.72 30.01 -26.24
C VAL A 23 -21.35 29.94 -24.86
N ALA A 24 -22.21 28.96 -24.64
CA ALA A 24 -22.73 28.63 -23.31
C ALA A 24 -21.58 28.24 -22.41
N PRO A 25 -21.53 28.69 -21.14
CA PRO A 25 -20.50 28.27 -20.21
C PRO A 25 -20.63 26.77 -19.92
N ALA A 26 -19.53 26.04 -20.09
CA ALA A 26 -19.40 24.63 -19.73
C ALA A 26 -19.75 24.49 -18.24
N ALA A 27 -20.69 23.59 -17.94
CA ALA A 27 -21.06 23.24 -16.58
C ALA A 27 -19.81 22.73 -15.84
N ALA A 28 -19.53 23.31 -14.69
CA ALA A 28 -18.49 22.85 -13.79
C ALA A 28 -18.75 21.38 -13.38
N PRO A 29 -17.71 20.53 -13.28
CA PRO A 29 -17.89 19.16 -12.80
C PRO A 29 -18.39 19.20 -11.36
N SER A 30 -19.45 18.41 -11.08
CA SER A 30 -19.93 18.16 -9.72
C SER A 30 -18.78 17.68 -8.85
N PRO A 31 -18.67 18.17 -7.62
CA PRO A 31 -17.68 17.63 -6.68
C PRO A 31 -17.97 16.16 -6.41
N ALA A 32 -16.96 15.33 -6.56
CA ALA A 32 -17.00 13.93 -6.13
C ALA A 32 -17.38 13.85 -4.66
N PRO A 33 -18.10 12.80 -4.22
CA PRO A 33 -18.44 12.63 -2.82
C PRO A 33 -17.15 12.62 -2.00
N ALA A 34 -17.08 13.50 -1.01
CA ALA A 34 -15.99 13.58 -0.07
C ALA A 34 -15.83 12.21 0.59
N ALA A 35 -14.68 11.59 0.38
CA ALA A 35 -14.25 10.45 1.16
C ALA A 35 -14.37 10.83 2.64
N SER A 36 -15.10 10.04 3.41
CA SER A 36 -15.28 10.25 4.85
C SER A 36 -13.91 10.34 5.49
N ALA A 37 -13.54 11.53 5.91
CA ALA A 37 -12.31 11.76 6.64
C ALA A 37 -12.39 10.96 7.93
N THR A 38 -11.53 9.98 8.08
CA THR A 38 -11.24 9.34 9.37
C THR A 38 -10.85 10.43 10.35
N PRO A 39 -11.45 10.53 11.55
CA PRO A 39 -11.06 11.55 12.51
C PRO A 39 -9.58 11.36 12.86
N ALA A 40 -8.79 12.35 12.50
CA ALA A 40 -7.38 12.42 12.87
C ALA A 40 -7.30 12.56 14.41
N GLY A 41 -6.49 11.73 15.04
CA GLY A 41 -6.00 12.01 16.40
C GLY A 41 -5.38 13.42 16.46
N SER A 42 -5.30 13.99 17.65
CA SER A 42 -4.82 15.36 17.88
C SER A 42 -3.64 15.71 16.98
N PRO A 43 -3.67 16.82 16.24
CA PRO A 43 -2.61 17.16 15.31
C PRO A 43 -1.32 17.48 16.08
N GLY A 44 -0.32 16.62 15.97
CA GLY A 44 1.03 16.95 16.43
C GLY A 44 1.89 15.89 17.08
N GLN A 45 1.36 14.76 17.51
CA GLN A 45 2.18 13.70 18.12
C GLN A 45 2.33 12.51 17.15
N PRO A 46 3.57 11.99 16.94
CA PRO A 46 3.74 10.80 16.14
C PRO A 46 3.06 9.60 16.82
N ILE A 47 2.30 8.84 16.04
CA ILE A 47 1.65 7.61 16.51
C ILE A 47 2.75 6.56 16.72
N ALA A 48 2.91 6.12 17.99
CA ALA A 48 3.87 5.09 18.36
C ALA A 48 3.37 3.68 18.02
N LEU A 49 2.04 3.46 18.10
CA LEU A 49 1.40 2.20 17.75
C LEU A 49 0.01 2.48 17.17
N ARG A 50 -0.29 1.80 16.07
CA ARG A 50 -1.67 1.63 15.58
C ARG A 50 -1.99 0.15 15.54
N ALA A 51 -3.16 -0.21 16.09
CA ALA A 51 -3.63 -1.58 16.09
C ALA A 51 -5.15 -1.62 15.88
N ALA A 52 -5.63 -2.72 15.30
CA ALA A 52 -7.06 -2.92 15.06
C ALA A 52 -7.43 -4.41 15.16
N GLY A 53 -8.72 -4.66 15.39
CA GLY A 53 -9.33 -5.98 15.31
C GLY A 53 -10.75 -5.88 14.78
N ASN A 54 -11.28 -7.01 14.30
CA ASN A 54 -12.52 -7.03 13.52
C ASN A 54 -13.72 -7.60 14.29
N GLU A 55 -13.50 -8.42 15.32
CA GLU A 55 -14.57 -9.13 16.03
C GLU A 55 -14.40 -9.05 17.58
N PRO A 56 -15.05 -8.10 18.23
CA PRO A 56 -15.77 -6.95 17.70
C PRO A 56 -14.82 -5.95 17.03
N GLY A 57 -15.34 -5.07 16.16
CA GLY A 57 -14.53 -4.02 15.52
C GLY A 57 -13.97 -3.02 16.55
N TRP A 58 -12.66 -2.83 16.57
CA TRP A 58 -11.99 -1.85 17.42
C TRP A 58 -10.73 -1.32 16.75
N ARG A 59 -10.28 -0.16 17.20
CA ARG A 59 -8.99 0.44 16.84
C ARG A 59 -8.36 1.12 18.04
N VAL A 60 -7.06 0.99 18.17
CA VAL A 60 -6.24 1.73 19.13
C VAL A 60 -5.21 2.55 18.38
N ASP A 61 -5.11 3.83 18.74
CA ASP A 61 -4.02 4.73 18.38
C ASP A 61 -3.32 5.14 19.68
N LEU A 62 -2.03 4.82 19.78
CA LEU A 62 -1.18 5.15 20.91
C LEU A 62 -0.11 6.15 20.48
N THR A 63 -0.02 7.26 21.21
CA THR A 63 1.05 8.25 21.11
C THR A 63 1.88 8.27 22.41
N ALA A 64 2.84 9.17 22.53
CA ALA A 64 3.63 9.29 23.75
C ALA A 64 2.80 9.73 24.99
N THR A 65 1.66 10.38 24.77
CA THR A 65 0.87 11.02 25.85
C THR A 65 -0.61 10.64 25.85
N GLU A 66 -1.07 9.94 24.81
CA GLU A 66 -2.49 9.65 24.67
C GLU A 66 -2.69 8.24 24.08
N LEU A 67 -3.65 7.52 24.63
CA LEU A 67 -4.18 6.29 24.11
C LEU A 67 -5.66 6.50 23.75
N VAL A 68 -6.02 6.27 22.49
CA VAL A 68 -7.39 6.36 22.01
C VAL A 68 -7.83 4.98 21.58
N LEU A 69 -8.79 4.39 22.29
CA LEU A 69 -9.47 3.17 21.90
C LEU A 69 -10.83 3.53 21.30
N THR A 70 -11.05 3.17 20.06
CA THR A 70 -12.33 3.32 19.37
C THR A 70 -12.98 1.94 19.24
N THR A 71 -14.21 1.80 19.70
CA THR A 71 -15.02 0.59 19.56
C THR A 71 -16.36 0.94 18.92
N LEU A 72 -17.21 -0.04 18.64
CA LEU A 72 -18.58 0.20 18.15
C LEU A 72 -19.42 1.04 19.13
N ASP A 73 -19.11 0.98 20.43
CA ASP A 73 -19.79 1.73 21.47
C ASP A 73 -19.28 3.17 21.63
N GLY A 74 -18.30 3.59 20.83
CA GLY A 74 -17.70 4.92 20.82
C GLY A 74 -16.22 4.95 21.18
N GLU A 75 -15.70 6.16 21.40
CA GLU A 75 -14.32 6.38 21.79
C GLU A 75 -14.13 6.32 23.31
N ILE A 76 -13.05 5.70 23.73
CA ILE A 76 -12.53 5.76 25.09
C ILE A 76 -11.14 6.36 25.01
N ARG A 77 -10.96 7.51 25.63
CA ARG A 77 -9.67 8.19 25.70
C ARG A 77 -9.04 7.98 27.07
N ALA A 78 -7.78 7.60 27.06
CA ALA A 78 -6.95 7.62 28.24
C ALA A 78 -5.77 8.54 27.96
N GLY A 79 -5.75 9.67 28.62
CA GLY A 79 -4.68 10.64 28.58
C GLY A 79 -4.03 10.70 29.96
N ALA A 80 -2.75 10.43 30.04
CA ALA A 80 -1.98 10.67 31.25
C ALA A 80 -0.73 11.45 30.86
N PRO A 81 -0.13 12.22 31.80
CA PRO A 81 1.19 12.80 31.56
C PRO A 81 2.23 11.72 31.26
N THR A 82 1.98 10.49 31.64
CA THR A 82 2.78 9.31 31.35
C THR A 82 1.87 8.10 31.13
N ILE A 83 2.04 7.43 30.02
CA ILE A 83 1.52 6.09 29.80
C ILE A 83 2.60 5.15 30.33
N ASP A 84 2.26 4.36 31.35
CA ASP A 84 3.20 3.37 31.90
C ASP A 84 3.45 2.27 30.88
N ALA A 85 4.72 2.05 30.55
CA ALA A 85 5.14 1.01 29.63
C ALA A 85 6.06 0.00 30.35
N THR A 86 5.66 -1.26 30.36
CA THR A 86 6.47 -2.36 30.86
C THR A 86 6.94 -3.24 29.71
N SER A 87 8.26 -3.38 29.57
CA SER A 87 8.87 -4.18 28.51
C SER A 87 9.29 -5.55 29.05
N GLU A 88 8.92 -6.60 28.31
CA GLU A 88 9.33 -7.98 28.51
C GLU A 88 10.00 -8.49 27.23
N PRO A 89 10.78 -9.57 27.25
CA PRO A 89 11.31 -10.15 26.02
C PRO A 89 10.19 -10.50 25.02
N GLY A 90 10.17 -9.82 23.86
CA GLY A 90 9.16 -10.02 22.79
C GLY A 90 7.78 -9.43 23.08
N ALA A 91 7.61 -8.61 24.13
CA ALA A 91 6.34 -7.94 24.38
C ALA A 91 6.51 -6.61 25.12
N VAL A 92 5.57 -5.70 24.87
CA VAL A 92 5.44 -4.44 25.63
C VAL A 92 3.99 -4.31 26.09
N THR A 93 3.79 -3.95 27.36
CA THR A 93 2.48 -3.66 27.93
C THR A 93 2.38 -2.19 28.26
N TYR A 94 1.39 -1.53 27.73
CA TYR A 94 1.04 -0.15 28.03
C TYR A 94 -0.18 -0.12 28.93
N VAL A 95 -0.14 0.71 29.96
CA VAL A 95 -1.26 0.94 30.87
C VAL A 95 -1.58 2.41 30.92
N ALA A 96 -2.83 2.77 30.72
CA ALA A 96 -3.30 4.14 30.75
C ALA A 96 -4.60 4.25 31.55
N ALA A 97 -4.67 5.21 32.48
CA ALA A 97 -5.90 5.52 33.20
C ALA A 97 -6.85 6.34 32.29
N GLY A 98 -8.05 5.85 32.08
CA GLY A 98 -9.09 6.51 31.30
C GLY A 98 -10.26 6.99 32.15
N GLU A 99 -11.17 7.74 31.53
CA GLU A 99 -12.40 8.22 32.21
C GLU A 99 -13.33 7.09 32.66
N LYS A 100 -13.25 5.94 31.97
CA LYS A 100 -14.08 4.73 32.19
C LYS A 100 -13.31 3.57 32.78
N GLY A 101 -12.15 3.81 33.36
CA GLY A 101 -11.31 2.76 33.94
C GLY A 101 -9.93 2.69 33.30
N GLU A 102 -9.21 1.62 33.60
CA GLU A 102 -7.86 1.36 33.10
C GLU A 102 -7.94 0.67 31.73
N ILE A 103 -7.12 1.13 30.79
CA ILE A 103 -6.91 0.46 29.50
C ILE A 103 -5.53 -0.14 29.50
N THR A 104 -5.45 -1.45 29.30
CA THR A 104 -4.19 -2.18 29.12
C THR A 104 -4.05 -2.61 27.66
N VAL A 105 -2.93 -2.27 27.04
CA VAL A 105 -2.60 -2.69 25.66
C VAL A 105 -1.33 -3.52 25.71
N LYS A 106 -1.43 -4.82 25.46
CA LYS A 106 -0.29 -5.73 25.35
C LYS A 106 0.04 -5.94 23.88
N VAL A 107 1.26 -5.57 23.49
CA VAL A 107 1.83 -5.74 22.15
C VAL A 107 2.85 -6.85 22.19
N VAL A 108 2.70 -7.84 21.36
CA VAL A 108 3.61 -9.01 21.28
C VAL A 108 4.29 -8.99 19.91
N ASP A 109 5.61 -9.15 19.88
CA ASP A 109 6.41 -9.24 18.66
C ASP A 109 6.20 -10.60 17.98
N GLN A 110 4.97 -10.81 17.55
CA GLN A 110 4.52 -11.99 16.84
C GLN A 110 3.71 -11.56 15.64
N ARG A 111 4.04 -12.11 14.46
CA ARG A 111 3.27 -11.85 13.25
C ARG A 111 1.79 -12.17 13.46
N CYS A 112 0.95 -11.28 13.00
CA CYS A 112 -0.49 -11.35 13.08
C CYS A 112 -1.06 -11.16 11.68
N VAL A 113 -2.09 -11.91 11.31
CA VAL A 113 -2.78 -11.75 10.03
C VAL A 113 -4.16 -11.19 10.31
N ASP A 114 -4.46 -10.05 9.72
CA ASP A 114 -5.78 -9.44 9.83
C ASP A 114 -6.85 -10.36 9.25
N SER A 115 -7.92 -10.62 10.02
CA SER A 115 -8.91 -11.63 9.67
C SER A 115 -9.83 -11.23 8.52
N MET A 116 -9.94 -9.93 8.20
CA MET A 116 -10.76 -9.44 7.08
C MET A 116 -9.96 -9.30 5.80
N SER A 117 -8.85 -8.58 5.86
CA SER A 117 -8.04 -8.27 4.67
C SER A 117 -7.00 -9.35 4.34
N GLY A 118 -6.64 -10.19 5.30
CA GLY A 118 -5.50 -11.10 5.18
C GLY A 118 -4.14 -10.41 5.22
N MET A 119 -4.09 -9.10 5.55
CA MET A 119 -2.86 -8.34 5.63
C MET A 119 -2.01 -8.81 6.81
N PRO A 120 -0.73 -9.17 6.58
CA PRO A 120 0.16 -9.49 7.68
C PRO A 120 0.65 -8.21 8.36
N HIS A 121 0.68 -8.25 9.68
CA HIS A 121 1.21 -7.22 10.55
C HIS A 121 2.37 -7.77 11.39
N PRO A 122 3.32 -6.93 11.82
CA PRO A 122 4.47 -7.39 12.61
C PRO A 122 4.11 -7.83 14.02
N GLN A 123 2.97 -7.36 14.56
CA GLN A 123 2.64 -7.51 15.98
C GLN A 123 1.22 -8.02 16.19
N GLN A 124 1.07 -8.90 17.20
CA GLN A 124 -0.22 -9.22 17.77
C GLN A 124 -0.52 -8.26 18.92
N VAL A 125 -1.75 -7.77 19.00
CA VAL A 125 -2.16 -6.81 20.03
C VAL A 125 -3.39 -7.31 20.76
N ARG A 126 -3.36 -7.21 22.10
CA ARG A 126 -4.49 -7.47 22.99
C ARG A 126 -4.78 -6.21 23.79
N VAL A 127 -6.04 -5.82 23.81
CA VAL A 127 -6.52 -4.68 24.58
C VAL A 127 -7.50 -5.19 25.64
N ARG A 128 -7.24 -4.82 26.89
CA ARG A 128 -8.19 -5.02 27.98
C ARG A 128 -8.76 -3.67 28.41
N VAL A 129 -10.07 -3.60 28.48
CA VAL A 129 -10.83 -2.44 28.97
C VAL A 129 -12.09 -2.95 29.66
N ASP A 130 -12.30 -2.52 30.90
CA ASP A 130 -13.29 -3.11 31.79
C ASP A 130 -13.15 -4.65 31.86
N ASP A 131 -14.24 -5.38 31.69
CA ASP A 131 -14.25 -6.87 31.65
C ASP A 131 -14.06 -7.43 30.21
N ARG A 132 -13.73 -6.58 29.22
CA ARG A 132 -13.59 -6.97 27.82
C ARG A 132 -12.12 -7.17 27.46
N GLU A 133 -11.84 -8.25 26.73
CA GLU A 133 -10.57 -8.49 26.07
C GLU A 133 -10.78 -8.49 24.57
N LEU A 134 -10.01 -7.64 23.86
CA LEU A 134 -10.07 -7.44 22.42
C LEU A 134 -8.73 -7.91 21.83
N SER A 135 -8.78 -8.68 20.75
CA SER A 135 -7.58 -9.17 20.06
C SER A 135 -7.52 -8.69 18.62
N GLY A 136 -6.32 -8.41 18.13
CA GLY A 136 -6.13 -7.95 16.75
C GLY A 136 -4.66 -7.81 16.41
N CYS A 137 -4.40 -7.08 15.33
CA CYS A 137 -3.08 -6.89 14.75
C CYS A 137 -2.60 -5.45 14.89
N GLY A 138 -1.29 -5.27 15.01
CA GLY A 138 -0.68 -3.95 15.15
C GLY A 138 0.65 -3.79 14.42
N GLY A 139 1.13 -2.56 14.42
CA GLY A 139 2.33 -2.16 13.73
C GLY A 139 2.10 -1.94 12.21
N ASP A 140 3.12 -1.37 11.57
CA ASP A 140 3.07 -1.08 10.14
C ASP A 140 3.38 -2.33 9.31
N PRO A 141 2.45 -2.83 8.47
CA PRO A 141 2.69 -3.94 7.55
C PRO A 141 3.91 -3.75 6.64
N ALA A 142 4.20 -2.50 6.23
CA ALA A 142 5.34 -2.19 5.38
C ALA A 142 6.67 -2.56 6.02
N SER A 143 6.76 -2.53 7.36
CA SER A 143 7.97 -2.92 8.09
C SER A 143 8.40 -4.37 7.84
N LEU A 144 7.45 -5.25 7.50
CA LEU A 144 7.74 -6.65 7.15
C LEU A 144 8.45 -6.78 5.79
N LEU A 145 8.30 -5.78 4.92
CA LEU A 145 8.92 -5.76 3.59
C LEU A 145 10.31 -5.11 3.62
N HIS A 146 10.55 -4.17 4.54
CA HIS A 146 11.77 -3.38 4.63
C HIS A 146 12.97 -4.19 5.15
N GLY A 147 14.19 -3.71 4.86
CA GLY A 147 15.45 -4.30 5.31
C GLY A 147 16.30 -4.79 4.13
N PRO A 148 17.07 -5.90 4.28
CA PRO A 148 17.85 -6.47 3.20
C PRO A 148 17.00 -6.82 1.99
N GLU A 149 17.59 -6.78 0.79
CA GLU A 149 16.89 -7.19 -0.45
C GLU A 149 16.39 -8.63 -0.36
N TRP A 150 15.18 -8.84 -0.84
CA TRP A 150 14.61 -10.16 -1.03
C TRP A 150 15.16 -10.77 -2.33
N ARG A 151 15.58 -12.02 -2.27
CA ARG A 151 16.01 -12.81 -3.43
C ARG A 151 14.84 -13.66 -3.90
N VAL A 152 14.42 -13.44 -5.13
CA VAL A 152 13.34 -14.23 -5.74
C VAL A 152 13.87 -15.64 -6.01
N ALA A 153 13.13 -16.64 -5.60
CA ALA A 153 13.39 -18.06 -5.84
C ALA A 153 12.47 -18.65 -6.90
N GLU A 154 11.22 -18.15 -6.97
CA GLU A 154 10.20 -18.67 -7.87
C GLU A 154 9.35 -17.53 -8.45
N ILE A 155 8.97 -17.65 -9.71
CA ILE A 155 8.08 -16.76 -10.46
C ILE A 155 6.94 -17.61 -11.04
N GLY A 156 5.74 -17.40 -10.52
CA GLY A 156 4.65 -18.36 -10.71
C GLY A 156 5.02 -19.68 -10.01
N ALA A 157 4.88 -20.78 -10.66
CA ALA A 157 5.28 -22.11 -10.15
C ALA A 157 6.68 -22.54 -10.64
N ALA A 158 7.44 -21.66 -11.29
CA ALA A 158 8.73 -21.99 -11.88
C ALA A 158 9.88 -21.39 -11.05
N ALA A 159 10.91 -22.21 -10.81
CA ALA A 159 12.19 -21.71 -10.28
C ALA A 159 12.82 -20.74 -11.28
N ILE A 160 13.61 -19.79 -10.75
CA ILE A 160 14.35 -18.86 -11.61
C ILE A 160 15.38 -19.60 -12.46
N VAL A 161 15.74 -19.01 -13.59
CA VAL A 161 16.81 -19.52 -14.47
C VAL A 161 18.11 -19.64 -13.67
N LYS A 162 18.82 -20.75 -13.85
CA LYS A 162 20.09 -21.00 -13.15
C LYS A 162 21.06 -19.83 -13.37
N ASP A 163 21.74 -19.45 -12.31
CA ASP A 163 22.73 -18.36 -12.26
C ASP A 163 22.15 -16.95 -12.55
N SER A 164 20.81 -16.82 -12.69
CA SER A 164 20.18 -15.51 -12.74
C SER A 164 19.95 -14.92 -11.34
N VAL A 165 19.85 -13.60 -11.27
CA VAL A 165 19.60 -12.88 -10.02
C VAL A 165 18.38 -11.99 -10.21
N VAL A 166 17.32 -12.28 -9.42
CA VAL A 166 16.12 -11.45 -9.34
C VAL A 166 15.95 -11.00 -7.90
N THR A 167 15.86 -9.68 -7.68
CA THR A 167 15.76 -9.12 -6.32
C THR A 167 14.64 -8.10 -6.19
N LEU A 168 14.19 -7.89 -4.95
CA LEU A 168 13.18 -6.93 -4.57
C LEU A 168 13.67 -6.15 -3.34
N GLY A 169 13.91 -4.87 -3.49
CA GLY A 169 14.26 -3.95 -2.40
C GLY A 169 13.12 -2.96 -2.17
N PHE A 170 12.42 -3.10 -1.04
CA PHE A 170 11.34 -2.21 -0.64
C PHE A 170 11.89 -1.07 0.20
N GLY A 171 11.79 0.16 -0.32
CA GLY A 171 12.17 1.38 0.37
C GLY A 171 11.06 1.90 1.28
N THR A 172 11.44 2.65 2.31
CA THR A 172 10.48 3.32 3.22
C THR A 172 9.75 4.50 2.57
N ASP A 173 10.19 4.90 1.39
CA ASP A 173 9.61 5.97 0.57
C ASP A 173 8.51 5.47 -0.40
N GLY A 174 8.13 4.18 -0.32
CA GLY A 174 7.18 3.57 -1.22
C GLY A 174 7.77 3.18 -2.57
N MET A 175 9.09 3.20 -2.71
CA MET A 175 9.77 2.72 -3.91
C MET A 175 10.17 1.26 -3.78
N LEU A 176 9.99 0.52 -4.85
CA LEU A 176 10.47 -0.83 -5.04
C LEU A 176 11.49 -0.83 -6.16
N SER A 177 12.66 -1.41 -5.92
CA SER A 177 13.71 -1.53 -6.92
C SER A 177 14.40 -2.89 -6.83
N GLY A 178 15.13 -3.27 -7.89
CA GLY A 178 15.89 -4.50 -7.87
C GLY A 178 16.41 -4.91 -9.23
N SER A 179 16.82 -6.16 -9.33
CA SER A 179 17.18 -6.84 -10.58
C SER A 179 15.99 -7.68 -11.06
N SER A 180 15.67 -7.61 -12.34
CA SER A 180 14.61 -8.40 -12.97
C SER A 180 15.13 -9.61 -13.75
N SER A 181 16.35 -10.00 -13.56
CA SER A 181 17.16 -11.01 -14.27
C SER A 181 18.24 -10.38 -15.16
N CYS A 182 17.86 -9.78 -16.27
CA CYS A 182 18.77 -9.05 -17.19
C CYS A 182 18.92 -7.60 -16.78
N ASN A 183 17.83 -6.95 -16.45
CA ASN A 183 17.78 -5.52 -16.25
C ASN A 183 17.53 -5.15 -14.78
N ARG A 184 17.77 -3.89 -14.44
CA ARG A 184 17.31 -3.27 -13.20
C ARG A 184 15.97 -2.61 -13.45
N PHE A 185 15.12 -2.64 -12.45
CA PHE A 185 13.81 -2.00 -12.50
C PHE A 185 13.56 -1.11 -11.29
N MET A 186 12.65 -0.18 -11.45
CA MET A 186 12.05 0.61 -10.39
C MET A 186 10.53 0.54 -10.52
N ALA A 187 9.84 0.58 -9.40
CA ALA A 187 8.39 0.60 -9.31
C ALA A 187 7.97 1.42 -8.08
N ALA A 188 6.74 1.90 -8.04
CA ALA A 188 6.14 2.39 -6.80
C ALA A 188 5.27 1.28 -6.21
N TYR A 189 5.28 1.13 -4.88
CA TYR A 189 4.35 0.24 -4.20
C TYR A 189 3.54 1.01 -3.15
N ALA A 190 2.34 0.54 -2.89
CA ALA A 190 1.49 1.08 -1.82
C ALA A 190 0.75 -0.06 -1.12
N LEU A 191 0.61 0.07 0.20
CA LEU A 191 -0.23 -0.78 1.04
C LEU A 191 -1.46 0.02 1.47
N THR A 192 -2.61 -0.61 1.42
CA THR A 192 -3.87 -0.08 1.93
C THR A 192 -4.54 -1.14 2.80
N GLY A 193 -5.61 -0.79 3.52
CA GLY A 193 -6.40 -1.78 4.26
C GLY A 193 -6.98 -2.91 3.40
N GLU A 194 -7.02 -2.73 2.08
CA GLU A 194 -7.56 -3.71 1.13
C GLU A 194 -6.49 -4.56 0.45
N GLY A 195 -5.20 -4.22 0.59
CA GLY A 195 -4.13 -4.98 0.00
C GLY A 195 -2.92 -4.16 -0.45
N MET A 196 -2.24 -4.66 -1.48
CA MET A 196 -1.02 -4.11 -2.05
C MET A 196 -1.22 -3.73 -3.51
N SER A 197 -0.56 -2.68 -3.95
CA SER A 197 -0.44 -2.37 -5.39
C SER A 197 1.00 -2.07 -5.75
N ILE A 198 1.42 -2.53 -6.92
CA ILE A 198 2.75 -2.24 -7.48
C ILE A 198 2.56 -1.64 -8.87
N LYS A 199 3.10 -0.45 -9.06
CA LYS A 199 3.05 0.28 -10.33
C LYS A 199 4.44 0.28 -10.96
N PRO A 200 4.64 -0.44 -12.06
CA PRO A 200 5.92 -0.42 -12.78
C PRO A 200 6.35 1.00 -13.17
N GLY A 201 7.64 1.26 -13.04
CA GLY A 201 8.30 2.50 -13.42
C GLY A 201 9.39 2.28 -14.45
N ALA A 202 10.48 3.01 -14.34
CA ALA A 202 11.60 2.93 -15.26
C ALA A 202 12.45 1.67 -15.02
N GLY A 203 13.14 1.21 -16.08
CA GLY A 203 14.13 0.13 -16.02
C GLY A 203 15.24 0.34 -17.03
N SER A 204 16.36 -0.37 -16.88
CA SER A 204 17.35 -0.47 -17.94
C SER A 204 16.83 -1.35 -19.08
N MET A 205 17.44 -1.26 -20.23
CA MET A 205 17.02 -1.97 -21.45
C MET A 205 18.23 -2.63 -22.11
N MET A 206 18.94 -3.47 -21.37
CA MET A 206 20.00 -4.29 -21.90
C MET A 206 19.40 -5.50 -22.62
N MET A 207 20.11 -6.00 -23.62
CA MET A 207 19.76 -7.23 -24.30
C MET A 207 20.62 -8.37 -23.71
N CYS A 208 19.94 -9.39 -23.19
CA CYS A 208 20.54 -10.60 -22.69
C CYS A 208 20.12 -11.82 -23.49
N GLU A 209 20.56 -13.01 -23.08
CA GLU A 209 20.11 -14.26 -23.67
C GLU A 209 18.61 -14.46 -23.49
N GLU A 210 18.00 -15.12 -24.46
CA GLU A 210 16.54 -15.31 -24.56
C GLU A 210 15.90 -15.87 -23.27
N PRO A 211 16.45 -16.87 -22.55
CA PRO A 211 15.85 -17.35 -21.32
C PRO A 211 15.75 -16.29 -20.20
N LEU A 212 16.75 -15.38 -20.10
CA LEU A 212 16.76 -14.29 -19.12
C LEU A 212 15.73 -13.21 -19.48
N MET A 213 15.61 -12.88 -20.77
CA MET A 213 14.62 -11.91 -21.26
C MET A 213 13.18 -12.44 -21.06
N ALA A 214 12.97 -13.74 -21.33
CA ALA A 214 11.67 -14.38 -21.11
C ALA A 214 11.30 -14.41 -19.62
N GLN A 215 12.25 -14.70 -18.74
CA GLN A 215 12.05 -14.66 -17.29
C GLN A 215 11.74 -13.25 -16.80
N GLU A 216 12.49 -12.24 -17.25
CA GLU A 216 12.25 -10.83 -16.94
C GLU A 216 10.83 -10.41 -17.31
N GLY A 217 10.39 -10.73 -18.54
CA GLY A 217 9.04 -10.43 -19.01
C GLY A 217 7.96 -11.04 -18.12
N LYS A 218 8.12 -12.30 -17.73
CA LYS A 218 7.20 -12.99 -16.81
C LYS A 218 7.21 -12.36 -15.42
N PHE A 219 8.38 -12.06 -14.88
CA PHE A 219 8.53 -11.44 -13.58
C PHE A 219 7.84 -10.08 -13.51
N LEU A 220 8.14 -9.18 -14.45
CA LEU A 220 7.57 -7.82 -14.45
C LEU A 220 6.06 -7.84 -14.71
N ALA A 221 5.58 -8.73 -15.57
CA ALA A 221 4.15 -8.91 -15.82
C ALA A 221 3.42 -9.37 -14.56
N LEU A 222 3.95 -10.37 -13.86
CA LEU A 222 3.35 -10.87 -12.62
C LEU A 222 3.45 -9.83 -11.49
N LEU A 223 4.58 -9.14 -11.38
CA LEU A 223 4.80 -8.09 -10.38
C LEU A 223 3.75 -6.97 -10.48
N ALA A 224 3.36 -6.60 -11.70
CA ALA A 224 2.34 -5.57 -11.95
C ALA A 224 0.91 -5.99 -11.55
N THR A 225 0.66 -7.28 -11.37
CA THR A 225 -0.65 -7.83 -10.99
C THR A 225 -0.77 -8.18 -9.51
N VAL A 226 0.31 -7.99 -8.74
CA VAL A 226 0.33 -8.24 -7.30
C VAL A 226 -0.71 -7.36 -6.59
N ASN A 227 -1.54 -8.00 -5.77
CA ASN A 227 -2.56 -7.30 -4.99
C ASN A 227 -2.49 -7.60 -3.48
N ARG A 228 -1.63 -8.52 -3.04
CA ARG A 228 -1.39 -8.81 -1.62
C ARG A 228 -0.02 -9.44 -1.41
N PHE A 229 0.43 -9.46 -0.17
CA PHE A 229 1.63 -10.21 0.21
C PHE A 229 1.36 -11.04 1.46
N GLU A 230 2.16 -12.06 1.63
CA GLU A 230 2.17 -12.92 2.81
C GLU A 230 3.61 -13.21 3.22
N ILE A 231 3.83 -13.40 4.51
CA ILE A 231 5.11 -13.91 5.03
C ILE A 231 4.85 -15.31 5.55
N ALA A 232 5.39 -16.30 4.88
CA ALA A 232 5.25 -17.70 5.24
C ALA A 232 5.91 -18.02 6.61
N PRO A 233 5.59 -19.17 7.25
CA PRO A 233 6.21 -19.55 8.51
C PRO A 233 7.73 -19.68 8.45
N ASP A 234 8.29 -20.05 7.30
CA ASP A 234 9.74 -20.12 7.02
C ASP A 234 10.38 -18.74 6.79
N GLY A 235 9.59 -17.66 6.84
CA GLY A 235 10.04 -16.31 6.60
C GLY A 235 10.04 -15.88 5.14
N ALA A 236 9.67 -16.74 4.19
CA ALA A 236 9.59 -16.39 2.79
C ALA A 236 8.48 -15.36 2.51
N LEU A 237 8.79 -14.38 1.66
CA LEU A 237 7.81 -13.44 1.12
C LEU A 237 7.11 -14.07 -0.09
N HIS A 238 5.80 -14.03 -0.09
CA HIS A 238 4.96 -14.35 -1.23
C HIS A 238 4.20 -13.11 -1.67
N LEU A 239 4.53 -12.59 -2.85
CA LEU A 239 3.75 -11.56 -3.52
C LEU A 239 2.70 -12.26 -4.37
N LYS A 240 1.42 -12.07 -4.10
CA LYS A 240 0.32 -12.81 -4.73
C LYS A 240 -0.52 -11.93 -5.64
N ALA A 241 -0.87 -12.45 -6.80
CA ALA A 241 -1.84 -11.88 -7.71
C ALA A 241 -3.24 -12.45 -7.48
N ALA A 242 -4.27 -11.79 -8.01
CA ALA A 242 -5.66 -12.21 -7.86
C ALA A 242 -5.97 -13.57 -8.52
N ASP A 243 -5.23 -13.95 -9.55
CA ASP A 243 -5.35 -15.23 -10.25
C ASP A 243 -4.69 -16.42 -9.54
N GLY A 244 -4.09 -16.17 -8.37
CA GLY A 244 -3.39 -17.16 -7.56
C GLY A 244 -1.92 -17.37 -7.91
N GLN A 245 -1.39 -16.73 -8.95
CA GLN A 245 0.04 -16.75 -9.22
C GLN A 245 0.80 -15.97 -8.12
N SER A 246 2.05 -16.32 -7.89
CA SER A 246 2.86 -15.66 -6.86
C SER A 246 4.33 -15.57 -7.24
N ILE A 247 5.01 -14.58 -6.66
CA ILE A 247 6.47 -14.49 -6.64
C ILE A 247 6.90 -14.88 -5.22
N ARG A 248 7.75 -15.91 -5.09
CA ARG A 248 8.35 -16.32 -3.82
C ARG A 248 9.75 -15.79 -3.71
N ALA A 249 10.05 -15.15 -2.59
CA ALA A 249 11.38 -14.59 -2.31
C ALA A 249 11.82 -14.89 -0.87
N THR A 250 13.12 -14.92 -0.63
CA THR A 250 13.73 -15.16 0.69
C THR A 250 14.81 -14.12 0.98
N ARG A 251 15.18 -13.99 2.23
CA ARG A 251 16.34 -13.20 2.69
C ARG A 251 17.44 -14.11 3.18
#